data_1ae10cb83f35d86bb9c6880e10ba09a5
#
_entry.id   1ae10cb83f35d86bb9c6880e10ba09a5
#
_cell.length_a   1.000
_cell.length_b   1.000
_cell.length_c   1.000
_cell.angle_alpha   90.00
_cell.angle_beta   90.00
_cell.angle_gamma   90.00
#
_symmetry.space_group_name_H-M   'P 1'
#
loop_
_entity.id
_entity.type
_entity.pdbx_description
1 polymer ?
#
loop_
_entity_poly.entity_id
_entity_poly.type
_entity_poly.pdbx_seq_one_letter_code
_entity_poly.pdbx_strand_id
1 'polypeptide(L)'
;MTSETAYRTTSALKLILVWVGLLWVLEAVDYATGHALDPFGIAPRQADELLDIVPAAFLHFGWDHLMANTVPLLVLGFMAALRGVGTFLVVALITIVVSGLGVWITAPVPSNTAGASGLIFGLFGYLVVRGFVDRRIADVALGGVVVVLYGSILWGVLPTTPGVSWQGHLFGLIGGVMAAFMTSHARAKGEPKPTWH
;
A
#
# COMPACT_ATOMS: atom_id res chain seq x y z
N MET A 1 -6.58 23.97 15.92
CA MET A 1 -6.94 22.77 15.15
C MET A 1 -8.46 22.63 15.22
N THR A 2 -9.16 22.54 14.09
CA THR A 2 -10.62 22.36 14.11
C THR A 2 -10.96 20.95 14.63
N SER A 3 -12.15 20.76 15.21
CA SER A 3 -12.61 19.44 15.69
C SER A 3 -12.57 18.36 14.60
N GLU A 4 -12.87 18.74 13.36
CA GLU A 4 -12.81 17.84 12.20
C GLU A 4 -11.39 17.38 11.89
N THR A 5 -10.41 18.29 11.93
CA THR A 5 -8.99 17.93 11.69
C THR A 5 -8.49 16.96 12.77
N ALA A 6 -8.83 17.22 14.04
CA ALA A 6 -8.48 16.34 15.15
C ALA A 6 -9.09 14.93 14.98
N TYR A 7 -10.38 14.86 14.58
CA TYR A 7 -11.05 13.58 14.32
C TYR A 7 -10.39 12.80 13.18
N ARG A 8 -10.09 13.45 12.06
CA ARG A 8 -9.43 12.80 10.91
C ARG A 8 -8.05 12.26 11.27
N THR A 9 -7.25 13.06 12.01
CA THR A 9 -5.92 12.66 12.46
C THR A 9 -5.99 11.44 13.39
N THR A 10 -6.90 11.47 14.37
CA THR A 10 -7.08 10.34 15.30
C THR A 10 -7.56 9.07 14.59
N SER A 11 -8.49 9.20 13.64
CA SER A 11 -9.00 8.06 12.88
C SER A 11 -7.92 7.46 11.97
N ALA A 12 -7.11 8.30 11.32
CA ALA A 12 -5.98 7.86 10.50
C ALA A 12 -4.94 7.12 11.36
N LEU A 13 -4.59 7.68 12.51
CA LEU A 13 -3.63 7.05 13.42
C LEU A 13 -4.13 5.69 13.94
N LYS A 14 -5.38 5.63 14.40
CA LYS A 14 -5.99 4.37 14.85
C LYS A 14 -5.98 3.32 13.75
N LEU A 15 -6.39 3.69 12.53
CA LEU A 15 -6.41 2.77 11.38
C LEU A 15 -5.03 2.16 11.13
N ILE A 16 -4.00 3.00 11.05
CA ILE A 16 -2.66 2.52 10.71
C ILE A 16 -2.03 1.71 11.86
N LEU A 17 -2.25 2.10 13.10
CA LEU A 17 -1.80 1.31 14.25
C LEU A 17 -2.47 -0.06 14.30
N VAL A 18 -3.78 -0.13 14.03
CA VAL A 18 -4.50 -1.42 13.94
C VAL A 18 -3.98 -2.25 12.76
N TRP A 19 -3.77 -1.61 11.58
CA TRP A 19 -3.25 -2.31 10.41
C TRP A 19 -1.87 -2.91 10.69
N VAL A 20 -0.93 -2.11 11.15
CA VAL A 20 0.42 -2.59 11.49
C VAL A 20 0.37 -3.61 12.62
N GLY A 21 -0.43 -3.37 13.66
CA GLY A 21 -0.63 -4.32 14.76
C GLY A 21 -1.12 -5.70 14.26
N LEU A 22 -2.03 -5.70 13.27
CA LEU A 22 -2.47 -6.94 12.63
C LEU A 22 -1.30 -7.69 11.95
N LEU A 23 -0.43 -6.99 11.22
CA LEU A 23 0.74 -7.62 10.59
C LEU A 23 1.64 -8.28 11.63
N TRP A 24 1.89 -7.59 12.75
CA TRP A 24 2.71 -8.13 13.84
C TRP A 24 2.07 -9.35 14.52
N VAL A 25 0.74 -9.34 14.70
CA VAL A 25 0.01 -10.49 15.24
C VAL A 25 0.08 -11.68 14.29
N LEU A 26 -0.12 -11.45 12.98
CA LEU A 26 -0.03 -12.52 11.97
C LEU A 26 1.36 -13.15 11.93
N GLU A 27 2.42 -12.35 11.94
CA GLU A 27 3.80 -12.85 11.98
C GLU A 27 4.08 -13.64 13.28
N ALA A 28 3.57 -13.16 14.42
CA ALA A 28 3.72 -13.88 15.69
C ALA A 28 3.00 -15.22 15.66
N VAL A 29 1.80 -15.29 15.06
CA VAL A 29 1.05 -16.54 14.88
C VAL A 29 1.80 -17.46 13.92
N ASP A 30 2.29 -16.94 12.79
CA ASP A 30 3.04 -17.73 11.83
C ASP A 30 4.29 -18.34 12.44
N TYR A 31 5.07 -17.55 13.14
CA TYR A 31 6.26 -18.02 13.85
C TYR A 31 5.89 -19.11 14.91
N ALA A 32 4.85 -18.88 15.70
CA ALA A 32 4.42 -19.82 16.74
C ALA A 32 3.87 -21.15 16.21
N THR A 33 3.35 -21.14 14.96
CA THR A 33 2.78 -22.32 14.29
C THR A 33 3.76 -23.02 13.33
N GLY A 34 5.02 -22.62 13.35
CA GLY A 34 6.07 -23.21 12.49
C GLY A 34 5.88 -22.85 11.02
N HIS A 35 5.53 -21.58 10.75
CA HIS A 35 5.34 -21.00 9.41
C HIS A 35 4.14 -21.59 8.64
N ALA A 36 3.04 -21.84 9.39
CA ALA A 36 1.82 -22.38 8.79
C ALA A 36 1.07 -21.39 7.88
N LEU A 37 1.40 -20.08 7.94
CA LEU A 37 0.80 -19.06 7.08
C LEU A 37 1.60 -18.80 5.79
N ASP A 38 2.84 -19.19 5.69
CA ASP A 38 3.70 -19.02 4.50
C ASP A 38 3.05 -19.55 3.21
N PRO A 39 2.31 -20.68 3.20
CA PRO A 39 1.64 -21.17 2.00
C PRO A 39 0.59 -20.22 1.41
N PHE A 40 0.07 -19.24 2.18
CA PHE A 40 -0.89 -18.25 1.70
C PHE A 40 -0.22 -17.03 1.03
N GLY A 41 1.06 -17.12 0.68
CA GLY A 41 1.71 -16.19 -0.24
C GLY A 41 1.26 -16.42 -1.68
N ILE A 42 1.56 -15.49 -2.57
CA ILE A 42 1.17 -15.54 -3.98
C ILE A 42 2.05 -16.55 -4.72
N ALA A 43 1.48 -17.67 -5.16
CA ALA A 43 2.11 -18.62 -6.07
C ALA A 43 1.74 -18.25 -7.52
N PRO A 44 2.74 -17.92 -8.38
CA PRO A 44 2.47 -17.43 -9.73
C PRO A 44 1.77 -18.47 -10.60
N ARG A 45 0.73 -18.06 -11.30
CA ARG A 45 -0.04 -18.83 -12.27
C ARG A 45 -0.75 -20.07 -11.71
N GLN A 46 -0.93 -20.17 -10.39
CA GLN A 46 -1.79 -21.17 -9.75
C GLN A 46 -3.18 -20.55 -9.53
N ALA A 47 -4.17 -21.02 -10.28
CA ALA A 47 -5.50 -20.40 -10.31
C ALA A 47 -6.32 -20.65 -9.04
N ASP A 48 -6.10 -21.75 -8.36
CA ASP A 48 -6.68 -22.13 -7.08
C ASP A 48 -6.17 -21.24 -5.91
N GLU A 49 -4.95 -20.66 -6.06
CA GLU A 49 -4.35 -19.75 -5.08
C GLU A 49 -4.49 -18.26 -5.49
N LEU A 50 -5.29 -17.93 -6.50
CA LEU A 50 -5.45 -16.54 -6.95
C LEU A 50 -6.01 -15.62 -5.86
N LEU A 51 -6.81 -16.14 -4.94
CA LEU A 51 -7.37 -15.37 -3.84
C LEU A 51 -6.33 -15.02 -2.76
N ASP A 52 -5.18 -15.69 -2.75
CA ASP A 52 -4.10 -15.42 -1.81
C ASP A 52 -3.42 -14.06 -2.06
N ILE A 53 -3.72 -13.39 -3.18
CA ILE A 53 -3.34 -12.00 -3.44
C ILE A 53 -3.70 -11.07 -2.27
N VAL A 54 -4.82 -11.32 -1.60
CA VAL A 54 -5.25 -10.45 -0.49
C VAL A 54 -4.52 -10.79 0.81
N PRO A 55 -4.54 -12.04 1.33
CA PRO A 55 -3.81 -12.39 2.55
C PRO A 55 -2.30 -12.17 2.42
N ALA A 56 -1.69 -12.45 1.28
CA ALA A 56 -0.26 -12.26 1.07
C ALA A 56 0.24 -10.84 1.38
N ALA A 57 -0.60 -9.81 1.18
CA ALA A 57 -0.25 -8.42 1.51
C ALA A 57 -0.18 -8.17 3.04
N PHE A 58 -0.64 -9.11 3.86
CA PHE A 58 -0.61 -9.02 5.32
C PHE A 58 0.39 -9.99 5.96
N LEU A 59 0.94 -10.93 5.19
CA LEU A 59 1.89 -11.93 5.66
C LEU A 59 3.33 -11.47 5.39
N HIS A 60 4.27 -12.02 6.17
CA HIS A 60 5.70 -11.74 5.99
C HIS A 60 6.50 -13.03 6.19
N PHE A 61 7.64 -13.12 5.53
CA PHE A 61 8.56 -14.24 5.68
C PHE A 61 9.65 -13.87 6.69
N GLY A 62 9.26 -13.72 7.96
CA GLY A 62 10.14 -13.45 9.08
C GLY A 62 10.18 -12.00 9.56
N TRP A 63 10.66 -11.83 10.79
CA TRP A 63 10.68 -10.58 11.54
C TRP A 63 11.43 -9.44 10.85
N ASP A 64 12.57 -9.74 10.21
CA ASP A 64 13.37 -8.71 9.51
C ASP A 64 12.59 -8.09 8.36
N HIS A 65 11.83 -8.92 7.63
CA HIS A 65 10.96 -8.45 6.54
C HIS A 65 9.82 -7.59 7.08
N LEU A 66 9.15 -8.01 8.15
CA LEU A 66 8.11 -7.23 8.82
C LEU A 66 8.64 -5.89 9.34
N MET A 67 9.80 -5.89 10.02
CA MET A 67 10.41 -4.67 10.54
C MET A 67 10.75 -3.68 9.43
N ALA A 68 11.29 -4.14 8.31
CA ALA A 68 11.60 -3.30 7.15
C ALA A 68 10.35 -2.62 6.56
N ASN A 69 9.20 -3.28 6.62
CA ASN A 69 7.91 -2.73 6.15
C ASN A 69 7.23 -1.82 7.18
N THR A 70 7.48 -2.00 8.49
CA THR A 70 6.73 -1.34 9.55
C THR A 70 6.81 0.18 9.47
N VAL A 71 8.01 0.75 9.44
CA VAL A 71 8.19 2.21 9.45
C VAL A 71 7.66 2.88 8.17
N PRO A 72 7.99 2.41 6.96
CA PRO A 72 7.39 2.97 5.74
C PRO A 72 5.85 2.90 5.74
N LEU A 73 5.28 1.79 6.18
CA LEU A 73 3.83 1.62 6.23
C LEU A 73 3.17 2.55 7.26
N LEU A 74 3.77 2.72 8.45
CA LEU A 74 3.29 3.68 9.45
C LEU A 74 3.27 5.09 8.87
N VAL A 75 4.33 5.54 8.24
CA VAL A 75 4.46 6.92 7.75
C VAL A 75 3.59 7.13 6.51
N LEU A 76 3.80 6.38 5.44
CA LEU A 76 3.09 6.57 4.17
C LEU A 76 1.60 6.23 4.32
N GLY A 77 1.28 5.20 5.10
CA GLY A 77 -0.09 4.81 5.40
C GLY A 77 -0.83 5.90 6.19
N PHE A 78 -0.20 6.46 7.23
CA PHE A 78 -0.79 7.57 7.99
C PHE A 78 -1.05 8.79 7.08
N MET A 79 -0.05 9.20 6.28
CA MET A 79 -0.20 10.32 5.34
C MET A 79 -1.35 10.09 4.35
N ALA A 80 -1.49 8.88 3.80
CA ALA A 80 -2.60 8.54 2.93
C ALA A 80 -3.94 8.50 3.66
N ALA A 81 -3.99 7.97 4.90
CA ALA A 81 -5.20 7.87 5.72
C ALA A 81 -5.73 9.24 6.19
N LEU A 82 -4.89 10.28 6.27
CA LEU A 82 -5.33 11.67 6.53
C LEU A 82 -6.31 12.18 5.46
N ARG A 83 -6.33 11.55 4.27
CA ARG A 83 -7.32 11.84 3.21
C ARG A 83 -8.70 11.27 3.50
N GLY A 84 -8.83 10.47 4.53
CA GLY A 84 -10.02 9.77 4.99
C GLY A 84 -9.86 8.26 4.93
N VAL A 85 -10.41 7.58 5.94
CA VAL A 85 -10.35 6.11 6.09
C VAL A 85 -10.86 5.41 4.83
N GLY A 86 -12.02 5.81 4.31
CA GLY A 86 -12.59 5.20 3.10
C GLY A 86 -11.67 5.35 1.87
N THR A 87 -11.06 6.53 1.68
CA THR A 87 -10.09 6.75 0.60
C THR A 87 -8.87 5.85 0.76
N PHE A 88 -8.32 5.73 1.97
CA PHE A 88 -7.19 4.83 2.24
C PHE A 88 -7.53 3.38 1.89
N LEU A 89 -8.70 2.88 2.33
CA LEU A 89 -9.11 1.50 2.06
C LEU A 89 -9.27 1.22 0.56
N VAL A 90 -9.82 2.18 -0.21
CA VAL A 90 -9.92 2.05 -1.68
C VAL A 90 -8.52 2.03 -2.31
N VAL A 91 -7.63 2.94 -1.90
CA VAL A 91 -6.23 2.96 -2.39
C VAL A 91 -5.52 1.66 -2.05
N ALA A 92 -5.65 1.17 -0.82
CA ALA A 92 -5.05 -0.08 -0.38
C ALA A 92 -5.58 -1.27 -1.20
N LEU A 93 -6.89 -1.37 -1.39
CA LEU A 93 -7.50 -2.45 -2.18
C LEU A 93 -7.00 -2.45 -3.63
N ILE A 94 -7.03 -1.30 -4.30
CA ILE A 94 -6.54 -1.19 -5.69
C ILE A 94 -5.07 -1.61 -5.76
N THR A 95 -4.26 -1.11 -4.84
CA THR A 95 -2.83 -1.40 -4.81
C THR A 95 -2.55 -2.88 -4.56
N ILE A 96 -3.21 -3.50 -3.57
CA ILE A 96 -3.04 -4.93 -3.25
C ILE A 96 -3.44 -5.79 -4.45
N VAL A 97 -4.58 -5.50 -5.08
CA VAL A 97 -5.04 -6.27 -6.23
C VAL A 97 -4.11 -6.10 -7.43
N VAL A 98 -3.69 -4.88 -7.76
CA VAL A 98 -2.80 -4.63 -8.92
C VAL A 98 -1.42 -5.22 -8.67
N SER A 99 -0.87 -5.05 -7.46
CA SER A 99 0.42 -5.63 -7.07
C SER A 99 0.36 -7.16 -7.13
N GLY A 100 -0.63 -7.76 -6.50
CA GLY A 100 -0.77 -9.20 -6.44
C GLY A 100 -1.02 -9.85 -7.80
N LEU A 101 -1.88 -9.26 -8.63
CA LEU A 101 -2.07 -9.73 -10.03
C LEU A 101 -0.79 -9.60 -10.83
N GLY A 102 -0.05 -8.50 -10.66
CA GLY A 102 1.24 -8.31 -11.30
C GLY A 102 2.25 -9.40 -10.93
N VAL A 103 2.37 -9.74 -9.65
CA VAL A 103 3.18 -10.86 -9.17
C VAL A 103 2.68 -12.18 -9.76
N TRP A 104 1.39 -12.45 -9.64
CA TRP A 104 0.79 -13.70 -10.11
C TRP A 104 1.04 -13.97 -11.60
N ILE A 105 0.99 -12.91 -12.44
CA ILE A 105 1.22 -13.02 -13.89
C ILE A 105 2.70 -13.13 -14.23
N THR A 106 3.59 -12.36 -13.56
CA THR A 106 4.95 -12.10 -14.06
C THR A 106 6.08 -12.69 -13.22
N ALA A 107 5.82 -13.12 -11.97
CA ALA A 107 6.87 -13.72 -11.16
C ALA A 107 7.32 -15.09 -11.67
N PRO A 108 8.58 -15.48 -11.42
CA PRO A 108 9.09 -16.79 -11.84
C PRO A 108 8.39 -17.95 -11.10
N VAL A 109 8.32 -19.11 -11.75
CA VAL A 109 7.87 -20.36 -11.13
C VAL A 109 9.09 -21.27 -10.94
N PRO A 110 9.26 -21.90 -9.79
CA PRO A 110 8.47 -21.73 -8.56
C PRO A 110 8.90 -20.48 -7.77
N SER A 111 7.94 -19.75 -7.24
CA SER A 111 8.19 -18.72 -6.23
C SER A 111 6.96 -18.56 -5.35
N ASN A 112 7.16 -17.95 -4.18
CA ASN A 112 6.11 -17.56 -3.27
C ASN A 112 6.37 -16.12 -2.82
N THR A 113 5.36 -15.24 -2.84
CA THR A 113 5.53 -13.83 -2.55
C THR A 113 4.51 -13.39 -1.51
N ALA A 114 5.00 -12.83 -0.40
CA ALA A 114 4.19 -12.16 0.62
C ALA A 114 4.87 -10.87 1.07
N GLY A 115 4.12 -9.98 1.70
CA GLY A 115 4.63 -8.75 2.30
C GLY A 115 3.80 -7.52 1.99
N ALA A 116 3.81 -6.56 2.92
CA ALA A 116 3.15 -5.27 2.76
C ALA A 116 3.88 -4.33 1.78
N SER A 117 5.03 -4.73 1.25
CA SER A 117 5.88 -3.86 0.42
C SER A 117 5.18 -3.39 -0.85
N GLY A 118 4.40 -4.23 -1.51
CA GLY A 118 3.58 -3.83 -2.66
C GLY A 118 2.63 -2.68 -2.32
N LEU A 119 1.97 -2.74 -1.16
CA LEU A 119 1.15 -1.65 -0.63
C LEU A 119 1.97 -0.40 -0.35
N ILE A 120 3.16 -0.52 0.25
CA ILE A 120 4.05 0.61 0.55
C ILE A 120 4.46 1.35 -0.73
N PHE A 121 4.87 0.61 -1.78
CA PHE A 121 5.17 1.20 -3.09
C PHE A 121 3.96 1.88 -3.71
N GLY A 122 2.77 1.30 -3.56
CA GLY A 122 1.53 1.93 -4.01
C GLY A 122 1.19 3.20 -3.24
N LEU A 123 1.32 3.20 -1.91
CA LEU A 123 1.13 4.41 -1.10
C LEU A 123 2.12 5.51 -1.48
N PHE A 124 3.38 5.15 -1.74
CA PHE A 124 4.38 6.07 -2.27
C PHE A 124 3.91 6.69 -3.61
N GLY A 125 3.57 5.86 -4.59
CA GLY A 125 3.10 6.33 -5.90
C GLY A 125 1.84 7.19 -5.80
N TYR A 126 0.88 6.78 -4.97
CA TYR A 126 -0.33 7.53 -4.69
C TYR A 126 -0.03 8.93 -4.15
N LEU A 127 0.81 9.04 -3.10
CA LEU A 127 1.12 10.31 -2.44
C LEU A 127 1.89 11.26 -3.36
N VAL A 128 2.83 10.74 -4.16
CA VAL A 128 3.63 11.53 -5.09
C VAL A 128 2.75 12.09 -6.22
N VAL A 129 1.89 11.26 -6.81
CA VAL A 129 1.10 11.65 -7.99
C VAL A 129 -0.14 12.44 -7.62
N ARG A 130 -0.72 12.21 -6.45
CA ARG A 130 -1.98 12.78 -6.01
C ARG A 130 -2.02 14.30 -6.08
N GLY A 131 -0.94 14.98 -5.68
CA GLY A 131 -0.86 16.44 -5.69
C GLY A 131 -1.05 17.04 -7.09
N PHE A 132 -0.45 16.41 -8.09
CA PHE A 132 -0.57 16.83 -9.49
C PHE A 132 -1.98 16.56 -10.04
N VAL A 133 -2.58 15.42 -9.69
CA VAL A 133 -3.93 15.04 -10.14
C VAL A 133 -4.98 15.99 -9.55
N ASP A 134 -4.89 16.33 -8.26
CA ASP A 134 -5.81 17.24 -7.59
C ASP A 134 -5.49 18.73 -7.80
N ARG A 135 -4.34 19.04 -8.44
CA ARG A 135 -3.84 20.40 -8.67
C ARG A 135 -3.72 21.20 -7.37
N ARG A 136 -3.28 20.56 -6.29
CA ARG A 136 -3.10 21.20 -4.97
C ARG A 136 -1.63 21.31 -4.63
N ILE A 137 -1.13 22.55 -4.54
CA ILE A 137 0.30 22.83 -4.25
C ILE A 137 0.76 22.19 -2.93
N ALA A 138 -0.06 22.21 -1.89
CA ALA A 138 0.28 21.57 -0.63
C ALA A 138 0.51 20.06 -0.76
N ASP A 139 -0.26 19.39 -1.62
CA ASP A 139 -0.12 17.95 -1.87
C ASP A 139 1.07 17.65 -2.77
N VAL A 140 1.40 18.56 -3.71
CA VAL A 140 2.64 18.47 -4.51
C VAL A 140 3.86 18.62 -3.59
N ALA A 141 3.84 19.58 -2.67
CA ALA A 141 4.91 19.76 -1.69
C ALA A 141 5.06 18.52 -0.80
N LEU A 142 3.94 17.95 -0.33
CA LEU A 142 3.94 16.72 0.44
C LEU A 142 4.54 15.55 -0.36
N GLY A 143 4.16 15.40 -1.62
CA GLY A 143 4.75 14.42 -2.54
C GLY A 143 6.26 14.60 -2.70
N GLY A 144 6.73 15.85 -2.79
CA GLY A 144 8.15 16.18 -2.80
C GLY A 144 8.89 15.72 -1.54
N VAL A 145 8.31 15.95 -0.36
CA VAL A 145 8.84 15.44 0.92
C VAL A 145 8.90 13.90 0.90
N VAL A 146 7.85 13.25 0.42
CA VAL A 146 7.82 11.78 0.31
C VAL A 146 8.94 11.27 -0.62
N VAL A 147 9.17 11.93 -1.75
CA VAL A 147 10.29 11.57 -2.67
C VAL A 147 11.65 11.75 -1.99
N VAL A 148 11.86 12.83 -1.26
CA VAL A 148 13.13 13.07 -0.56
C VAL A 148 13.39 12.02 0.53
N LEU A 149 12.38 11.67 1.31
CA LEU A 149 12.52 10.75 2.44
C LEU A 149 12.52 9.27 2.02
N TYR A 150 11.75 8.92 1.00
CA TYR A 150 11.48 7.53 0.63
C TYR A 150 11.82 7.20 -0.84
N GLY A 151 12.33 8.15 -1.63
CA GLY A 151 12.63 7.92 -3.05
C GLY A 151 13.62 6.79 -3.31
N SER A 152 14.48 6.48 -2.34
CA SER A 152 15.41 5.34 -2.42
C SER A 152 14.70 3.98 -2.52
N ILE A 153 13.43 3.86 -2.09
CA ILE A 153 12.69 2.61 -2.26
C ILE A 153 12.52 2.24 -3.74
N LEU A 154 12.57 3.22 -4.66
CA LEU A 154 12.43 2.97 -6.10
C LEU A 154 13.50 2.02 -6.66
N TRP A 155 14.63 1.88 -6.01
CA TRP A 155 15.60 0.84 -6.38
C TRP A 155 15.03 -0.57 -6.24
N GLY A 156 14.04 -0.75 -5.36
CA GLY A 156 13.34 -2.03 -5.18
C GLY A 156 12.46 -2.47 -6.36
N VAL A 157 12.20 -1.60 -7.37
CA VAL A 157 11.51 -2.02 -8.61
C VAL A 157 12.46 -2.66 -9.62
N LEU A 158 13.76 -2.70 -9.31
CA LEU A 158 14.76 -3.33 -10.18
C LEU A 158 15.03 -4.76 -9.71
N PRO A 159 15.29 -5.69 -10.64
CA PRO A 159 15.56 -7.10 -10.32
C PRO A 159 17.01 -7.31 -9.83
N THR A 160 17.45 -6.50 -8.86
CA THR A 160 18.85 -6.48 -8.42
C THR A 160 19.08 -7.16 -7.08
N THR A 161 18.02 -7.38 -6.29
CA THR A 161 18.15 -7.93 -4.93
C THR A 161 17.47 -9.29 -4.85
N PRO A 162 18.22 -10.38 -4.61
CA PRO A 162 17.66 -11.70 -4.38
C PRO A 162 16.65 -11.71 -3.23
N GLY A 163 15.57 -12.46 -3.36
CA GLY A 163 14.52 -12.57 -2.33
C GLY A 163 13.55 -11.39 -2.28
N VAL A 164 13.76 -10.34 -3.09
CA VAL A 164 12.85 -9.20 -3.18
C VAL A 164 11.98 -9.32 -4.43
N SER A 165 10.67 -9.26 -4.26
CA SER A 165 9.72 -9.27 -5.38
C SER A 165 9.65 -7.88 -6.02
N TRP A 166 10.55 -7.60 -6.97
CA TRP A 166 10.51 -6.35 -7.73
C TRP A 166 9.19 -6.17 -8.50
N GLN A 167 8.55 -7.27 -8.90
CA GLN A 167 7.24 -7.28 -9.55
C GLN A 167 6.18 -6.72 -8.60
N GLY A 168 6.13 -7.19 -7.36
CA GLY A 168 5.21 -6.66 -6.34
C GLY A 168 5.40 -5.17 -6.11
N HIS A 169 6.64 -4.70 -6.12
CA HIS A 169 6.98 -3.29 -5.98
C HIS A 169 6.54 -2.47 -7.20
N LEU A 170 6.89 -2.90 -8.41
CA LEU A 170 6.53 -2.21 -9.65
C LEU A 170 5.01 -2.11 -9.82
N PHE A 171 4.32 -3.24 -9.70
CA PHE A 171 2.86 -3.26 -9.86
C PHE A 171 2.15 -2.60 -8.68
N GLY A 172 2.73 -2.61 -7.48
CA GLY A 172 2.28 -1.81 -6.36
C GLY A 172 2.33 -0.31 -6.68
N LEU A 173 3.47 0.17 -7.18
CA LEU A 173 3.64 1.55 -7.61
C LEU A 173 2.60 1.95 -8.69
N ILE A 174 2.41 1.11 -9.69
CA ILE A 174 1.38 1.29 -10.74
C ILE A 174 -0.02 1.37 -10.10
N GLY A 175 -0.36 0.45 -9.20
CA GLY A 175 -1.64 0.43 -8.49
C GLY A 175 -1.91 1.72 -7.71
N GLY A 176 -0.89 2.25 -7.03
CA GLY A 176 -0.99 3.52 -6.31
C GLY A 176 -1.20 4.72 -7.22
N VAL A 177 -0.50 4.78 -8.34
CA VAL A 177 -0.70 5.81 -9.38
C VAL A 177 -2.13 5.72 -9.94
N MET A 178 -2.61 4.53 -10.29
CA MET A 178 -4.00 4.32 -10.74
C MET A 178 -5.01 4.79 -9.69
N ALA A 179 -4.80 4.43 -8.43
CA ALA A 179 -5.66 4.84 -7.33
C ALA A 179 -5.73 6.37 -7.16
N ALA A 180 -4.62 7.10 -7.42
CA ALA A 180 -4.61 8.56 -7.38
C ALA A 180 -5.59 9.16 -8.39
N PHE A 181 -5.61 8.67 -9.62
CA PHE A 181 -6.55 9.11 -10.64
C PHE A 181 -8.00 8.69 -10.32
N MET A 182 -8.22 7.44 -9.94
CA MET A 182 -9.57 6.92 -9.69
C MET A 182 -10.26 7.62 -8.52
N THR A 183 -9.55 7.89 -7.42
CA THR A 183 -10.12 8.54 -6.25
C THR A 183 -10.31 10.05 -6.43
N SER A 184 -9.59 10.70 -7.37
CA SER A 184 -9.80 12.10 -7.74
C SER A 184 -11.15 12.28 -8.46
N HIS A 185 -11.40 11.47 -9.49
CA HIS A 185 -12.64 11.55 -10.26
C HIS A 185 -13.89 11.25 -9.43
N ALA A 186 -13.78 10.38 -8.44
CA ALA A 186 -14.89 10.08 -7.53
C ALA A 186 -15.28 11.30 -6.67
N ARG A 187 -14.30 12.10 -6.23
CA ARG A 187 -14.56 13.34 -5.49
C ARG A 187 -15.23 14.41 -6.36
N ALA A 188 -14.78 14.59 -7.59
CA ALA A 188 -15.36 15.58 -8.51
C ALA A 188 -16.83 15.29 -8.84
N LYS A 189 -17.25 14.02 -8.80
CA LYS A 189 -18.65 13.62 -9.03
C LYS A 189 -19.55 13.76 -7.78
N GLY A 190 -18.98 13.80 -6.59
CA GLY A 190 -19.70 13.87 -5.31
C GLY A 190 -19.85 15.29 -4.74
N GLU A 191 -19.15 16.30 -5.26
CA GLU A 191 -19.32 17.69 -4.82
C GLU A 191 -20.56 18.29 -5.50
N PRO A 192 -21.50 18.85 -4.73
CA PRO A 192 -22.61 19.62 -5.32
C PRO A 192 -22.03 20.80 -6.12
N LYS A 193 -22.52 20.99 -7.34
CA LYS A 193 -22.12 22.14 -8.17
C LYS A 193 -22.43 23.42 -7.38
N PRO A 194 -21.48 24.40 -7.33
CA PRO A 194 -21.77 25.69 -6.70
C PRO A 194 -22.99 26.29 -7.38
N THR A 195 -24.05 26.51 -6.63
CA THR A 195 -25.21 27.29 -7.08
C THR A 195 -24.85 28.77 -6.99
N TRP A 196 -24.40 29.33 -8.11
CA TRP A 196 -24.24 30.77 -8.24
C TRP A 196 -25.64 31.37 -8.45
N HIS A 197 -26.17 32.02 -7.41
CA HIS A 197 -27.29 32.96 -7.51
C HIS A 197 -26.76 34.37 -7.48
#